data_cf94d83627ec7ae29feb87d79fe1b472
#
_entry.id   cf94d83627ec7ae29feb87d79fe1b472
#
_cell.length_a   1.000
_cell.length_b   1.000
_cell.length_c   1.000
_cell.angle_alpha   90.00
_cell.angle_beta   90.00
_cell.angle_gamma   90.00
#
_symmetry.space_group_name_H-M   'P 1'
#
loop_
_entity.id
_entity.type
_entity.pdbx_description
1 polymer ?
#
loop_
_entity_poly.entity_id
_entity_poly.type
_entity_poly.pdbx_seq_one_letter_code
_entity_poly.pdbx_strand_id
1 'polypeptide(L)'
;VVTQGPELIIGLVAPLGTSTTELATEVKGALAAYGYKPVVIKMSDLLPGSGPLGEAEDDRIRRLIAAGNAFCRANDDDPAAVARLVINRIRASRIDLLRQTGDTRPTEELVVDGRPRTAYIIQSLKRLDEVQLLREVYGGQFILLGSQGTLEQRTASLMRLSLSSLPESDRHDLVKLLIQIDAKDDDPVGQNVNATYPQADFFIRNNTRTEIDRAIGLLFGAPIAPTIGEFAMYVARASRARSLAASRKVGAAIVVGDAVVATGYNDVPHGQEADILEGVDTSEQFKRDNLLDTLQRLQAAGILDNSITIDGAAVTAAAAALKGGDLLSVIEYQRAVHAEARAIDDATIRGVPTVGGVLYVTTFPCHLCYKHALSARLHRVEYIDPYPKSRAVQMYPVGVEQRLVPFTGVAPRRYLEIFDDRPAPQSDESGRFPAHDPSVAQPLVGPIREDESRADKERRAIHRLKEQYRT
;
A
#
# COMPACT_ATOMS: atom_id res chain seq x y z
N VAL A 1 9.62 -20.87 -32.10
CA VAL A 1 8.45 -19.99 -32.04
C VAL A 1 7.99 -19.88 -30.59
N VAL A 2 8.50 -18.90 -29.87
CA VAL A 2 8.13 -18.64 -28.46
C VAL A 2 6.93 -17.68 -28.47
N THR A 3 5.72 -18.21 -28.52
CA THR A 3 4.50 -17.40 -28.60
C THR A 3 3.56 -17.58 -27.41
N GLN A 4 3.93 -18.36 -26.40
CA GLN A 4 3.05 -18.68 -25.28
C GLN A 4 3.58 -18.12 -23.96
N GLY A 5 2.98 -17.05 -23.50
CA GLY A 5 3.12 -16.50 -22.15
C GLY A 5 1.79 -15.88 -21.79
N PRO A 6 1.35 -15.93 -20.51
CA PRO A 6 0.06 -15.36 -20.10
C PRO A 6 0.02 -13.86 -20.32
N GLU A 7 -1.17 -13.29 -20.36
CA GLU A 7 -1.35 -11.86 -20.13
C GLU A 7 -0.92 -11.52 -18.69
N LEU A 8 -0.35 -10.32 -18.52
CA LEU A 8 -0.09 -9.75 -17.20
C LEU A 8 -0.88 -8.47 -17.01
N ILE A 9 -1.40 -8.30 -15.81
CA ILE A 9 -2.08 -7.08 -15.37
C ILE A 9 -1.24 -6.50 -14.25
N ILE A 10 -0.55 -5.40 -14.52
CA ILE A 10 0.36 -4.77 -13.56
C ILE A 10 -0.26 -3.48 -13.04
N GLY A 11 -0.71 -3.50 -11.81
CA GLY A 11 -1.18 -2.31 -11.11
C GLY A 11 -0.02 -1.53 -10.53
N LEU A 12 -0.09 -0.20 -10.61
CA LEU A 12 0.87 0.72 -10.01
C LEU A 12 0.19 1.55 -8.93
N VAL A 13 0.72 1.50 -7.72
CA VAL A 13 0.30 2.35 -6.60
C VAL A 13 1.47 3.17 -6.09
N ALA A 14 1.26 4.47 -5.97
CA ALA A 14 2.24 5.39 -5.39
C ALA A 14 1.52 6.52 -4.65
N PRO A 15 2.02 6.92 -3.46
CA PRO A 15 1.55 8.13 -2.81
C PRO A 15 1.90 9.36 -3.64
N LEU A 16 1.08 10.40 -3.51
CA LEU A 16 1.30 11.68 -4.19
C LEU A 16 2.71 12.22 -3.94
N GLY A 17 3.34 12.74 -5.00
CA GLY A 17 4.75 13.16 -5.01
C GLY A 17 5.71 12.08 -5.51
N THR A 18 5.25 10.84 -5.74
CA THR A 18 5.98 9.80 -6.48
C THR A 18 5.32 9.60 -7.85
N SER A 19 6.10 9.66 -8.93
CA SER A 19 5.58 9.64 -10.31
C SER A 19 5.19 8.23 -10.76
N THR A 20 3.90 7.96 -10.91
CA THR A 20 3.43 6.69 -11.51
C THR A 20 3.69 6.61 -13.01
N THR A 21 3.88 7.74 -13.69
CA THR A 21 4.25 7.78 -15.11
C THR A 21 5.69 7.34 -15.32
N GLU A 22 6.61 7.81 -14.48
CA GLU A 22 8.00 7.36 -14.47
C GLU A 22 8.08 5.86 -14.12
N LEU A 23 7.37 5.43 -13.06
CA LEU A 23 7.28 4.02 -12.68
C LEU A 23 6.80 3.14 -13.85
N ALA A 24 5.75 3.56 -14.56
CA ALA A 24 5.24 2.83 -15.73
C ALA A 24 6.27 2.73 -16.86
N THR A 25 7.05 3.81 -17.07
CA THR A 25 8.12 3.84 -18.09
C THR A 25 9.23 2.86 -17.74
N GLU A 26 9.66 2.82 -16.49
CA GLU A 26 10.69 1.89 -16.04
C GLU A 26 10.20 0.43 -16.07
N VAL A 27 8.97 0.16 -15.63
CA VAL A 27 8.34 -1.17 -15.72
C VAL A 27 8.22 -1.64 -17.17
N LYS A 28 7.82 -0.74 -18.09
CA LYS A 28 7.78 -1.01 -19.53
C LYS A 28 9.17 -1.42 -20.06
N GLY A 29 10.21 -0.69 -19.66
CA GLY A 29 11.60 -1.01 -20.03
C GLY A 29 12.07 -2.37 -19.50
N ALA A 30 11.72 -2.70 -18.25
CA ALA A 30 12.07 -4.00 -17.65
C ALA A 30 11.37 -5.18 -18.35
N LEU A 31 10.08 -5.04 -18.68
CA LEU A 31 9.29 -6.07 -19.37
C LEU A 31 9.76 -6.34 -20.80
N ALA A 32 10.38 -5.37 -21.45
CA ALA A 32 10.90 -5.53 -22.81
C ALA A 32 11.96 -6.64 -22.91
N ALA A 33 12.79 -6.82 -21.87
CA ALA A 33 13.77 -7.90 -21.79
C ALA A 33 13.13 -9.29 -21.83
N TYR A 34 11.87 -9.40 -21.39
CA TYR A 34 11.08 -10.64 -21.36
C TYR A 34 10.15 -10.77 -22.57
N GLY A 35 10.27 -9.91 -23.59
CA GLY A 35 9.48 -9.93 -24.81
C GLY A 35 8.00 -9.61 -24.61
N TYR A 36 7.63 -8.97 -23.51
CA TYR A 36 6.26 -8.50 -23.27
C TYR A 36 5.99 -7.18 -23.97
N LYS A 37 4.79 -7.06 -24.57
CA LYS A 37 4.29 -5.82 -25.18
C LYS A 37 3.47 -5.06 -24.16
N PRO A 38 3.93 -3.91 -23.65
CA PRO A 38 3.20 -3.15 -22.64
C PRO A 38 2.10 -2.29 -23.28
N VAL A 39 0.93 -2.31 -22.66
CA VAL A 39 -0.20 -1.40 -22.92
C VAL A 39 -0.44 -0.59 -21.64
N VAL A 40 -0.18 0.70 -21.68
CA VAL A 40 -0.35 1.57 -20.52
C VAL A 40 -1.76 2.12 -20.48
N ILE A 41 -2.43 1.97 -19.34
CA ILE A 41 -3.77 2.47 -19.06
C ILE A 41 -3.67 3.43 -17.86
N LYS A 42 -3.86 4.72 -18.11
CA LYS A 42 -3.90 5.73 -17.08
C LYS A 42 -5.33 5.92 -16.60
N MET A 43 -5.59 5.61 -15.34
CA MET A 43 -6.95 5.60 -14.78
C MET A 43 -7.64 6.96 -14.90
N SER A 44 -6.90 8.05 -14.67
CA SER A 44 -7.44 9.41 -14.80
C SER A 44 -7.97 9.70 -16.20
N ASP A 45 -7.37 9.13 -17.27
CA ASP A 45 -7.77 9.43 -18.64
C ASP A 45 -9.09 8.74 -19.03
N LEU A 46 -9.55 7.78 -18.23
CA LEU A 46 -10.84 7.09 -18.39
C LEU A 46 -12.00 7.85 -17.75
N LEU A 47 -11.71 8.82 -16.87
CA LEU A 47 -12.74 9.57 -16.15
C LEU A 47 -13.39 10.62 -17.06
N PRO A 48 -14.73 10.78 -17.01
CA PRO A 48 -15.41 11.86 -17.72
C PRO A 48 -14.86 13.23 -17.33
N GLY A 49 -14.58 14.10 -18.29
CA GLY A 49 -14.07 15.46 -18.03
C GLY A 49 -12.62 15.55 -17.56
N SER A 50 -11.84 14.49 -17.74
CA SER A 50 -10.43 14.41 -17.27
C SER A 50 -9.41 15.08 -18.18
N GLY A 51 -9.81 15.60 -19.34
CA GLY A 51 -8.92 16.24 -20.32
C GLY A 51 -8.13 17.40 -19.73
N PRO A 52 -6.97 17.76 -20.33
CA PRO A 52 -6.15 18.89 -19.88
C PRO A 52 -6.89 20.22 -20.06
N LEU A 53 -6.92 21.04 -19.01
CA LEU A 53 -7.57 22.35 -19.02
C LEU A 53 -6.60 23.53 -19.00
N GLY A 54 -5.27 23.28 -19.07
CA GLY A 54 -4.23 24.32 -18.96
C GLY A 54 -4.14 24.95 -17.57
N GLU A 55 -4.65 24.26 -16.57
CA GLU A 55 -4.70 24.65 -15.17
C GLU A 55 -3.38 24.41 -14.43
N ALA A 56 -3.22 24.98 -13.23
CA ALA A 56 -2.13 24.68 -12.31
C ALA A 56 -2.20 23.21 -11.86
N GLU A 57 -1.08 22.63 -11.47
CA GLU A 57 -1.01 21.20 -11.17
C GLU A 57 -1.82 20.83 -9.91
N ASP A 58 -1.89 21.70 -8.93
CA ASP A 58 -2.72 21.48 -7.72
C ASP A 58 -4.21 21.47 -8.05
N ASP A 59 -4.67 22.35 -8.94
CA ASP A 59 -6.05 22.36 -9.41
C ASP A 59 -6.36 21.09 -10.21
N ARG A 60 -5.42 20.65 -11.06
CA ARG A 60 -5.52 19.40 -11.80
C ARG A 60 -5.65 18.19 -10.85
N ILE A 61 -4.80 18.13 -9.81
CA ILE A 61 -4.86 17.05 -8.82
C ILE A 61 -6.22 17.04 -8.13
N ARG A 62 -6.68 18.19 -7.61
CA ARG A 62 -7.98 18.31 -6.93
C ARG A 62 -9.15 17.92 -7.84
N ARG A 63 -9.13 18.39 -9.08
CA ARG A 63 -10.15 18.06 -10.07
C ARG A 63 -10.21 16.57 -10.39
N LEU A 64 -9.06 15.91 -10.55
CA LEU A 64 -9.03 14.48 -10.83
C LEU A 64 -9.48 13.64 -9.62
N ILE A 65 -9.16 14.06 -8.39
CA ILE A 65 -9.70 13.44 -7.17
C ILE A 65 -11.23 13.57 -7.14
N ALA A 66 -11.74 14.79 -7.34
CA ALA A 66 -13.18 15.06 -7.37
C ALA A 66 -13.90 14.27 -8.49
N ALA A 67 -13.31 14.20 -9.70
CA ALA A 67 -13.87 13.42 -10.81
C ALA A 67 -13.94 11.92 -10.49
N GLY A 68 -12.91 11.35 -9.86
CA GLY A 68 -12.92 9.97 -9.41
C GLY A 68 -14.00 9.69 -8.37
N ASN A 69 -14.13 10.56 -7.36
CA ASN A 69 -15.16 10.44 -6.33
C ASN A 69 -16.57 10.58 -6.93
N ALA A 70 -16.77 11.58 -7.81
CA ALA A 70 -18.05 11.77 -8.52
C ALA A 70 -18.41 10.55 -9.38
N PHE A 71 -17.44 9.95 -10.05
CA PHE A 71 -17.65 8.74 -10.84
C PHE A 71 -18.07 7.55 -9.98
N CYS A 72 -17.43 7.33 -8.83
CA CYS A 72 -17.80 6.29 -7.87
C CYS A 72 -19.25 6.50 -7.37
N ARG A 73 -19.60 7.73 -6.96
CA ARG A 73 -20.96 8.07 -6.53
C ARG A 73 -21.98 7.86 -7.64
N ALA A 74 -21.65 8.25 -8.88
CA ALA A 74 -22.53 8.06 -10.02
C ALA A 74 -22.78 6.58 -10.35
N ASN A 75 -21.98 5.66 -9.87
CA ASN A 75 -22.10 4.21 -10.03
C ASN A 75 -22.38 3.53 -8.67
N ASP A 76 -23.45 3.96 -8.00
CA ASP A 76 -24.01 3.36 -6.79
C ASP A 76 -23.04 3.37 -5.59
N ASP A 77 -22.30 4.47 -5.43
CA ASP A 77 -21.28 4.64 -4.38
C ASP A 77 -20.23 3.50 -4.37
N ASP A 78 -19.96 2.91 -5.55
CA ASP A 78 -18.98 1.83 -5.68
C ASP A 78 -17.55 2.36 -5.73
N PRO A 79 -16.72 2.17 -4.69
CA PRO A 79 -15.33 2.65 -4.68
C PRO A 79 -14.43 1.93 -5.70
N ALA A 80 -14.87 0.78 -6.25
CA ALA A 80 -14.18 0.05 -7.32
C ALA A 80 -14.60 0.49 -8.74
N ALA A 81 -15.54 1.45 -8.88
CA ALA A 81 -16.10 1.81 -10.18
C ALA A 81 -15.05 2.19 -11.24
N VAL A 82 -13.98 2.92 -10.82
CA VAL A 82 -12.90 3.30 -11.77
C VAL A 82 -12.13 2.07 -12.25
N ALA A 83 -11.89 1.07 -11.39
CA ALA A 83 -11.27 -0.18 -11.83
C ALA A 83 -12.15 -0.98 -12.81
N ARG A 84 -13.49 -0.86 -12.73
CA ARG A 84 -14.39 -1.46 -13.73
C ARG A 84 -14.23 -0.81 -15.11
N LEU A 85 -13.98 0.52 -15.19
CA LEU A 85 -13.59 1.17 -16.44
C LEU A 85 -12.28 0.62 -16.99
N VAL A 86 -11.30 0.37 -16.10
CA VAL A 86 -10.02 -0.23 -16.49
C VAL A 86 -10.24 -1.62 -17.10
N ILE A 87 -11.06 -2.47 -16.46
CA ILE A 87 -11.38 -3.81 -16.98
C ILE A 87 -12.03 -3.70 -18.35
N ASN A 88 -12.98 -2.76 -18.52
CA ASN A 88 -13.59 -2.51 -19.82
C ASN A 88 -12.56 -2.08 -20.87
N ARG A 89 -11.63 -1.17 -20.51
CA ARG A 89 -10.56 -0.72 -21.40
C ARG A 89 -9.58 -1.83 -21.77
N ILE A 90 -9.25 -2.74 -20.84
CA ILE A 90 -8.43 -3.93 -21.13
C ILE A 90 -9.11 -4.79 -22.19
N ARG A 91 -10.42 -5.07 -22.03
CA ARG A 91 -11.20 -5.84 -23.01
C ARG A 91 -11.20 -5.17 -24.38
N ALA A 92 -11.51 -3.88 -24.45
CA ALA A 92 -11.49 -3.12 -25.70
C ALA A 92 -10.10 -3.17 -26.35
N SER A 93 -9.03 -2.92 -25.60
CA SER A 93 -7.65 -2.98 -26.12
C SER A 93 -7.29 -4.38 -26.64
N ARG A 94 -7.79 -5.44 -26.01
CA ARG A 94 -7.58 -6.82 -26.45
C ARG A 94 -8.24 -7.06 -27.81
N ILE A 95 -9.48 -6.61 -27.98
CA ILE A 95 -10.24 -6.69 -29.23
C ILE A 95 -9.51 -5.88 -30.31
N ASP A 96 -9.15 -4.63 -30.04
CA ASP A 96 -8.45 -3.76 -30.99
C ASP A 96 -7.15 -4.41 -31.49
N LEU A 97 -6.35 -4.97 -30.58
CA LEU A 97 -5.09 -5.65 -30.93
C LEU A 97 -5.32 -6.92 -31.78
N LEU A 98 -6.39 -7.68 -31.52
CA LEU A 98 -6.75 -8.85 -32.33
C LEU A 98 -7.22 -8.43 -33.72
N ARG A 99 -8.07 -7.40 -33.82
CA ARG A 99 -8.51 -6.83 -35.08
C ARG A 99 -7.35 -6.33 -35.94
N GLN A 100 -6.35 -5.67 -35.34
CA GLN A 100 -5.16 -5.21 -36.06
C GLN A 100 -4.32 -6.36 -36.64
N THR A 101 -4.42 -7.57 -36.08
CA THR A 101 -3.77 -8.77 -36.64
C THR A 101 -4.62 -9.51 -37.70
N GLY A 102 -5.75 -8.93 -38.11
CA GLY A 102 -6.63 -9.49 -39.12
C GLY A 102 -7.62 -10.52 -38.61
N ASP A 103 -7.81 -10.64 -37.29
CA ASP A 103 -8.81 -11.56 -36.73
C ASP A 103 -10.21 -11.03 -36.95
N THR A 104 -11.05 -11.83 -37.66
CA THR A 104 -12.41 -11.47 -38.07
C THR A 104 -13.50 -12.15 -37.25
N ARG A 105 -13.15 -12.94 -36.24
CA ARG A 105 -14.11 -13.63 -35.35
C ARG A 105 -15.06 -12.65 -34.66
N PRO A 106 -16.27 -13.10 -34.24
CA PRO A 106 -17.17 -12.28 -33.43
C PRO A 106 -16.51 -11.72 -32.17
N THR A 107 -16.92 -10.54 -31.72
CA THR A 107 -16.35 -9.87 -30.55
C THR A 107 -16.47 -10.72 -29.27
N GLU A 108 -17.57 -11.47 -29.15
CA GLU A 108 -17.86 -12.37 -28.03
C GLU A 108 -16.78 -13.47 -27.90
N GLU A 109 -16.25 -13.95 -29.01
CA GLU A 109 -15.16 -14.94 -29.03
C GLU A 109 -13.80 -14.29 -28.74
N LEU A 110 -13.54 -13.10 -29.31
CA LEU A 110 -12.30 -12.38 -29.15
C LEU A 110 -12.03 -11.99 -27.67
N VAL A 111 -13.09 -11.70 -26.92
CA VAL A 111 -12.98 -11.32 -25.50
C VAL A 111 -12.45 -12.45 -24.64
N VAL A 112 -12.74 -13.70 -24.99
CA VAL A 112 -12.30 -14.88 -24.23
C VAL A 112 -10.79 -15.11 -24.37
N ASP A 113 -10.22 -14.79 -25.53
CA ASP A 113 -8.82 -15.02 -25.82
C ASP A 113 -7.95 -13.98 -25.11
N GLY A 114 -6.99 -14.44 -24.29
CA GLY A 114 -5.92 -13.59 -23.78
C GLY A 114 -4.91 -13.25 -24.87
N ARG A 115 -4.22 -12.15 -24.73
CA ARG A 115 -3.11 -11.77 -25.61
C ARG A 115 -1.78 -12.28 -25.06
N PRO A 116 -1.20 -13.31 -25.65
CA PRO A 116 0.08 -13.83 -25.21
C PRO A 116 1.14 -12.70 -25.13
N ARG A 117 1.95 -12.73 -24.05
CA ARG A 117 3.03 -11.75 -23.83
C ARG A 117 2.60 -10.29 -23.94
N THR A 118 1.38 -9.98 -23.50
CA THR A 118 0.92 -8.59 -23.34
C THR A 118 0.81 -8.26 -21.87
N ALA A 119 1.35 -7.10 -21.48
CA ALA A 119 1.26 -6.59 -20.12
C ALA A 119 0.45 -5.28 -20.08
N TYR A 120 -0.71 -5.30 -19.45
CA TYR A 120 -1.49 -4.09 -19.19
C TYR A 120 -1.00 -3.42 -17.92
N ILE A 121 -0.44 -2.22 -18.05
CA ILE A 121 0.11 -1.44 -16.94
C ILE A 121 -0.91 -0.38 -16.53
N ILE A 122 -1.52 -0.56 -15.36
CA ILE A 122 -2.57 0.31 -14.81
C ILE A 122 -1.92 1.34 -13.90
N GLN A 123 -1.96 2.62 -14.29
CA GLN A 123 -1.37 3.72 -13.51
C GLN A 123 -2.36 4.27 -12.51
N SER A 124 -1.87 4.50 -11.28
CA SER A 124 -2.52 5.31 -10.24
C SER A 124 -3.72 4.66 -9.58
N LEU A 125 -3.58 3.37 -9.18
CA LEU A 125 -4.52 2.76 -8.25
C LEU A 125 -4.48 3.52 -6.91
N LYS A 126 -5.64 3.93 -6.41
CA LYS A 126 -5.77 4.83 -5.26
C LYS A 126 -6.71 4.33 -4.17
N ARG A 127 -7.51 3.30 -4.47
CA ARG A 127 -8.51 2.72 -3.55
C ARG A 127 -8.24 1.24 -3.35
N LEU A 128 -8.46 0.77 -2.13
CA LEU A 128 -8.29 -0.65 -1.78
C LEU A 128 -9.22 -1.54 -2.61
N ASP A 129 -10.45 -1.09 -2.82
CA ASP A 129 -11.49 -1.82 -3.55
C ASP A 129 -11.13 -2.02 -5.02
N GLU A 130 -10.40 -1.06 -5.62
CA GLU A 130 -9.85 -1.19 -6.99
C GLU A 130 -8.89 -2.39 -7.08
N VAL A 131 -7.99 -2.50 -6.09
CA VAL A 131 -7.02 -3.61 -6.02
C VAL A 131 -7.72 -4.94 -5.75
N GLN A 132 -8.70 -4.96 -4.85
CA GLN A 132 -9.45 -6.17 -4.53
C GLN A 132 -10.22 -6.70 -5.74
N LEU A 133 -10.91 -5.81 -6.48
CA LEU A 133 -11.61 -6.17 -7.70
C LEU A 133 -10.66 -6.74 -8.77
N LEU A 134 -9.53 -6.09 -9.01
CA LEU A 134 -8.56 -6.56 -10.00
C LEU A 134 -7.97 -7.93 -9.61
N ARG A 135 -7.75 -8.19 -8.31
CA ARG A 135 -7.34 -9.52 -7.83
C ARG A 135 -8.43 -10.57 -7.98
N GLU A 136 -9.69 -10.21 -7.74
CA GLU A 136 -10.82 -11.11 -7.93
C GLU A 136 -10.94 -11.53 -9.41
N VAL A 137 -10.80 -10.57 -10.34
CA VAL A 137 -10.99 -10.81 -11.77
C VAL A 137 -9.79 -11.56 -12.37
N TYR A 138 -8.56 -11.12 -12.06
CA TYR A 138 -7.36 -11.61 -12.75
C TYR A 138 -6.52 -12.60 -11.93
N GLY A 139 -6.86 -12.80 -10.65
CA GLY A 139 -6.17 -13.77 -9.80
C GLY A 139 -4.67 -13.54 -9.74
N GLY A 140 -3.90 -14.61 -9.93
CA GLY A 140 -2.43 -14.56 -9.92
C GLY A 140 -1.80 -13.78 -11.07
N GLN A 141 -2.56 -13.47 -12.15
CA GLN A 141 -2.06 -12.63 -13.25
C GLN A 141 -2.02 -11.13 -12.90
N PHE A 142 -2.67 -10.71 -11.81
CA PHE A 142 -2.60 -9.34 -11.30
C PHE A 142 -1.45 -9.19 -10.31
N ILE A 143 -0.51 -8.31 -10.65
CA ILE A 143 0.66 -7.96 -9.84
C ILE A 143 0.60 -6.48 -9.50
N LEU A 144 0.72 -6.14 -8.23
CA LEU A 144 0.72 -4.75 -7.76
C LEU A 144 2.13 -4.31 -7.38
N LEU A 145 2.66 -3.31 -8.06
CA LEU A 145 3.92 -2.66 -7.72
C LEU A 145 3.64 -1.37 -6.95
N GLY A 146 4.20 -1.26 -5.75
CA GLY A 146 4.16 -0.06 -4.93
C GLY A 146 5.48 0.68 -4.99
N SER A 147 5.46 1.98 -5.31
CA SER A 147 6.66 2.82 -5.25
C SER A 147 6.43 4.03 -4.37
N GLN A 148 7.39 4.35 -3.49
CA GLN A 148 7.36 5.60 -2.74
C GLN A 148 8.76 6.09 -2.39
N GLY A 149 8.91 7.43 -2.38
CA GLY A 149 10.02 8.12 -1.74
C GLY A 149 9.71 8.48 -0.29
N THR A 150 10.69 9.04 0.43
CA THR A 150 10.46 9.62 1.75
C THR A 150 9.48 10.80 1.66
N LEU A 151 8.91 11.22 2.80
CA LEU A 151 8.00 12.36 2.83
C LEU A 151 8.67 13.64 2.30
N GLU A 152 9.96 13.85 2.65
CA GLU A 152 10.75 14.97 2.17
C GLU A 152 10.92 14.95 0.64
N GLN A 153 11.31 13.81 0.06
CA GLN A 153 11.45 13.63 -1.38
C GLN A 153 10.14 13.91 -2.11
N ARG A 154 9.03 13.40 -1.58
CA ARG A 154 7.68 13.59 -2.15
C ARG A 154 7.24 15.05 -2.07
N THR A 155 7.47 15.71 -0.93
CA THR A 155 7.18 17.14 -0.75
C THR A 155 8.03 17.99 -1.71
N ALA A 156 9.34 17.73 -1.79
CA ALA A 156 10.22 18.41 -2.72
C ALA A 156 9.82 18.21 -4.18
N SER A 157 9.36 17.01 -4.54
CA SER A 157 8.83 16.72 -5.87
C SER A 157 7.61 17.56 -6.22
N LEU A 158 6.65 17.65 -5.30
CA LEU A 158 5.43 18.46 -5.47
C LEU A 158 5.73 19.97 -5.52
N MET A 159 6.65 20.44 -4.70
CA MET A 159 7.06 21.85 -4.68
C MET A 159 7.72 22.32 -5.99
N ARG A 160 8.25 21.39 -6.82
CA ARG A 160 8.82 21.70 -8.15
C ARG A 160 7.76 21.82 -9.24
N LEU A 161 6.53 21.36 -8.99
CA LEU A 161 5.47 21.45 -9.97
C LEU A 161 4.96 22.88 -10.08
N SER A 162 4.34 23.19 -11.23
CA SER A 162 3.65 24.48 -11.43
C SER A 162 2.39 24.52 -10.57
N LEU A 163 2.55 24.85 -9.30
CA LEU A 163 1.45 25.10 -8.39
C LEU A 163 0.88 26.49 -8.65
N SER A 164 -0.37 26.73 -8.22
CA SER A 164 -1.00 28.06 -8.23
C SER A 164 -0.07 29.09 -7.63
N SER A 165 -0.14 30.35 -8.11
CA SER A 165 0.76 31.47 -7.74
C SER A 165 0.59 31.92 -6.29
N LEU A 166 0.79 31.00 -5.33
CA LEU A 166 0.75 31.22 -3.89
C LEU A 166 2.12 31.61 -3.34
N PRO A 167 2.19 32.36 -2.23
CA PRO A 167 3.41 32.52 -1.44
C PRO A 167 4.00 31.17 -1.05
N GLU A 168 5.30 31.09 -0.81
CA GLU A 168 6.00 29.85 -0.52
C GLU A 168 5.47 29.13 0.74
N SER A 169 5.14 29.89 1.78
CA SER A 169 4.49 29.37 3.00
C SER A 169 3.20 28.63 2.68
N ASP A 170 2.36 29.23 1.86
CA ASP A 170 1.03 28.71 1.54
C ASP A 170 1.14 27.50 0.60
N ARG A 171 2.19 27.43 -0.26
CA ARG A 171 2.48 26.24 -1.06
C ARG A 171 2.83 25.03 -0.19
N HIS A 172 3.58 25.21 0.90
CA HIS A 172 3.88 24.11 1.82
C HIS A 172 2.62 23.54 2.47
N ASP A 173 1.71 24.40 2.90
CA ASP A 173 0.45 23.96 3.50
C ASP A 173 -0.48 23.31 2.47
N LEU A 174 -0.50 23.83 1.23
CA LEU A 174 -1.21 23.21 0.12
C LEU A 174 -0.67 21.80 -0.18
N VAL A 175 0.65 21.63 -0.29
CA VAL A 175 1.28 20.33 -0.54
C VAL A 175 0.98 19.35 0.60
N LYS A 176 1.03 19.78 1.87
CA LYS A 176 0.60 18.96 3.01
C LYS A 176 -0.84 18.49 2.85
N LEU A 177 -1.76 19.41 2.53
CA LEU A 177 -3.17 19.09 2.36
C LEU A 177 -3.37 18.07 1.23
N LEU A 178 -2.74 18.27 0.08
CA LEU A 178 -2.82 17.33 -1.06
C LEU A 178 -2.31 15.93 -0.69
N ILE A 179 -1.20 15.86 0.04
CA ILE A 179 -0.65 14.58 0.54
C ILE A 179 -1.62 13.91 1.52
N GLN A 180 -2.30 14.68 2.38
CA GLN A 180 -3.28 14.14 3.33
C GLN A 180 -4.51 13.58 2.61
N ILE A 181 -5.05 14.32 1.65
CA ILE A 181 -6.22 13.87 0.86
C ILE A 181 -5.87 12.59 0.07
N ASP A 182 -4.71 12.54 -0.59
CA ASP A 182 -4.26 11.34 -1.31
C ASP A 182 -4.06 10.14 -0.36
N ALA A 183 -3.50 10.40 0.81
CA ALA A 183 -3.26 9.37 1.81
C ALA A 183 -4.56 8.75 2.32
N LYS A 184 -5.54 9.59 2.65
CA LYS A 184 -6.89 9.19 3.03
C LYS A 184 -7.83 10.38 2.88
N ASP A 185 -8.71 10.30 1.89
CA ASP A 185 -9.81 11.24 1.71
C ASP A 185 -10.90 11.00 2.78
N ASP A 186 -11.56 12.07 3.23
CA ASP A 186 -12.69 11.97 4.14
C ASP A 186 -13.98 11.47 3.46
N ASP A 187 -14.03 11.51 2.13
CA ASP A 187 -15.12 10.97 1.32
C ASP A 187 -15.16 9.43 1.46
N PRO A 188 -16.34 8.82 1.75
CA PRO A 188 -16.47 7.36 1.87
C PRO A 188 -16.00 6.58 0.62
N VAL A 189 -16.16 7.15 -0.58
CA VAL A 189 -15.67 6.58 -1.85
C VAL A 189 -14.35 7.18 -2.31
N GLY A 190 -13.71 7.96 -1.45
CA GLY A 190 -12.49 8.70 -1.73
C GLY A 190 -11.24 7.85 -1.83
N GLN A 191 -10.14 8.48 -2.19
CA GLN A 191 -8.82 7.85 -2.24
C GLN A 191 -8.38 7.41 -0.84
N ASN A 192 -7.65 6.28 -0.77
CA ASN A 192 -7.07 5.78 0.46
C ASN A 192 -5.75 5.04 0.15
N VAL A 193 -4.74 5.80 -0.26
CA VAL A 193 -3.44 5.23 -0.60
C VAL A 193 -2.79 4.57 0.62
N ASN A 194 -3.08 5.04 1.83
CA ASN A 194 -2.60 4.40 3.06
C ASN A 194 -3.08 2.95 3.23
N ALA A 195 -4.28 2.61 2.73
CA ALA A 195 -4.77 1.24 2.73
C ALA A 195 -4.37 0.46 1.47
N THR A 196 -4.17 1.16 0.35
CA THR A 196 -3.89 0.57 -0.97
C THR A 196 -2.42 0.19 -1.13
N TYR A 197 -1.49 1.07 -0.76
CA TYR A 197 -0.04 0.86 -0.90
C TYR A 197 0.46 -0.41 -0.20
N PRO A 198 0.05 -0.74 1.03
CA PRO A 198 0.46 -1.97 1.70
C PRO A 198 0.03 -3.26 1.00
N GLN A 199 -0.87 -3.17 0.01
CA GLN A 199 -1.30 -4.28 -0.81
C GLN A 199 -0.34 -4.62 -1.95
N ALA A 200 0.75 -3.87 -2.13
CA ALA A 200 1.74 -4.16 -3.16
C ALA A 200 2.35 -5.57 -3.01
N ASP A 201 2.70 -6.18 -4.12
CA ASP A 201 3.42 -7.46 -4.19
C ASP A 201 4.93 -7.24 -4.16
N PHE A 202 5.37 -6.08 -4.65
CA PHE A 202 6.73 -5.60 -4.60
C PHE A 202 6.76 -4.13 -4.21
N PHE A 203 7.67 -3.77 -3.35
CA PHE A 203 7.91 -2.41 -2.89
C PHE A 203 9.18 -1.85 -3.52
N ILE A 204 9.07 -0.69 -4.17
CA ILE A 204 10.13 -0.02 -4.93
C ILE A 204 10.41 1.33 -4.29
N ARG A 205 11.69 1.71 -4.19
CA ARG A 205 12.08 3.02 -3.68
C ARG A 205 12.17 4.02 -4.82
N ASN A 206 11.30 5.02 -4.77
CA ASN A 206 11.33 6.19 -5.66
C ASN A 206 11.64 5.85 -7.13
N ASN A 207 10.96 4.83 -7.66
CA ASN A 207 11.08 4.35 -9.05
C ASN A 207 12.48 3.85 -9.46
N THR A 208 13.29 3.39 -8.49
CA THR A 208 14.67 2.94 -8.75
C THR A 208 14.68 1.78 -9.75
N ARG A 209 15.34 1.97 -10.88
CA ARG A 209 15.38 1.00 -11.99
C ARG A 209 15.92 -0.37 -11.57
N THR A 210 16.96 -0.43 -10.79
CA THR A 210 17.56 -1.71 -10.34
C THR A 210 16.61 -2.52 -9.46
N GLU A 211 15.79 -1.86 -8.64
CA GLU A 211 14.77 -2.53 -7.82
C GLU A 211 13.60 -3.03 -8.68
N ILE A 212 13.24 -2.28 -9.73
CA ILE A 212 12.22 -2.70 -10.71
C ILE A 212 12.72 -3.89 -11.52
N ASP A 213 13.95 -3.85 -12.03
CA ASP A 213 14.55 -4.97 -12.77
C ASP A 213 14.63 -6.23 -11.90
N ARG A 214 14.96 -6.08 -10.60
CA ARG A 214 14.96 -7.17 -9.65
C ARG A 214 13.55 -7.73 -9.43
N ALA A 215 12.55 -6.88 -9.22
CA ALA A 215 11.16 -7.29 -9.02
C ALA A 215 10.61 -8.05 -10.25
N ILE A 216 10.84 -7.52 -11.45
CA ILE A 216 10.44 -8.18 -12.70
C ILE A 216 11.25 -9.47 -12.89
N GLY A 217 12.58 -9.47 -12.65
CA GLY A 217 13.39 -10.66 -12.70
C GLY A 217 12.85 -11.78 -11.80
N LEU A 218 12.54 -11.46 -10.55
CA LEU A 218 11.93 -12.39 -9.60
C LEU A 218 10.57 -12.90 -10.09
N LEU A 219 9.73 -12.03 -10.64
CA LEU A 219 8.45 -12.42 -11.22
C LEU A 219 8.64 -13.43 -12.38
N PHE A 220 9.70 -13.30 -13.15
CA PHE A 220 10.02 -14.21 -14.26
C PHE A 220 11.00 -15.35 -13.88
N GLY A 221 11.12 -15.65 -12.61
CA GLY A 221 11.87 -16.83 -12.16
C GLY A 221 13.39 -16.69 -12.21
N ALA A 222 13.93 -15.46 -12.31
CA ALA A 222 15.36 -15.26 -12.20
C ALA A 222 15.90 -15.82 -10.86
N PRO A 223 17.04 -16.51 -10.84
CA PRO A 223 17.61 -17.14 -9.66
C PRO A 223 18.26 -16.10 -8.73
N ILE A 224 17.45 -15.26 -8.14
CA ILE A 224 17.85 -14.17 -7.23
C ILE A 224 17.47 -14.57 -5.80
N ALA A 225 18.46 -14.57 -4.90
CA ALA A 225 18.23 -14.87 -3.48
C ALA A 225 17.45 -13.74 -2.78
N PRO A 226 16.66 -14.05 -1.72
CA PRO A 226 16.07 -13.04 -0.87
C PRO A 226 17.16 -12.21 -0.18
N THR A 227 16.87 -10.93 0.04
CA THR A 227 17.69 -10.09 0.91
C THR A 227 17.38 -10.39 2.37
N ILE A 228 18.31 -10.07 3.29
CA ILE A 228 18.04 -10.19 4.73
C ILE A 228 16.85 -9.31 5.14
N GLY A 229 16.64 -8.16 4.49
CA GLY A 229 15.49 -7.29 4.74
C GLY A 229 14.16 -7.92 4.35
N GLU A 230 14.09 -8.59 3.20
CA GLU A 230 12.88 -9.32 2.77
C GLU A 230 12.56 -10.46 3.73
N PHE A 231 13.57 -11.22 4.16
CA PHE A 231 13.39 -12.27 5.16
C PHE A 231 12.95 -11.70 6.50
N ALA A 232 13.59 -10.64 6.99
CA ALA A 232 13.26 -10.00 8.26
C ALA A 232 11.83 -9.43 8.25
N MET A 233 11.40 -8.80 7.15
CA MET A 233 10.04 -8.29 7.05
C MET A 233 9.00 -9.43 6.96
N TYR A 234 9.35 -10.56 6.33
CA TYR A 234 8.54 -11.78 6.38
C TYR A 234 8.41 -12.30 7.82
N VAL A 235 9.50 -12.38 8.57
CA VAL A 235 9.50 -12.80 9.99
C VAL A 235 8.68 -11.83 10.85
N ALA A 236 8.82 -10.51 10.62
CA ALA A 236 8.00 -9.50 11.29
C ALA A 236 6.50 -9.74 11.03
N ARG A 237 6.12 -10.00 9.77
CA ARG A 237 4.73 -10.33 9.43
C ARG A 237 4.26 -11.65 10.06
N ALA A 238 5.09 -12.67 10.11
CA ALA A 238 4.77 -13.93 10.79
C ALA A 238 4.54 -13.71 12.30
N SER A 239 5.39 -12.91 12.95
CA SER A 239 5.25 -12.53 14.35
C SER A 239 3.93 -11.79 14.63
N ARG A 240 3.48 -10.94 13.72
CA ARG A 240 2.18 -10.25 13.76
C ARG A 240 0.99 -11.19 13.97
N ALA A 241 1.06 -12.42 13.44
CA ALA A 241 -0.02 -13.39 13.56
C ALA A 241 -0.30 -13.81 15.02
N ARG A 242 0.64 -13.62 15.93
CA ARG A 242 0.51 -13.89 17.36
C ARG A 242 -0.30 -12.82 18.11
N SER A 243 -0.48 -11.63 17.54
CA SER A 243 -1.19 -10.52 18.19
C SER A 243 -2.69 -10.79 18.29
N LEU A 244 -3.26 -10.49 19.44
CA LEU A 244 -4.71 -10.45 19.69
C LEU A 244 -5.27 -9.01 19.70
N ALA A 245 -4.47 -8.00 19.33
CA ALA A 245 -4.93 -6.62 19.29
C ALA A 245 -6.14 -6.44 18.35
N ALA A 246 -7.20 -5.84 18.86
CA ALA A 246 -8.45 -5.65 18.14
C ALA A 246 -8.35 -4.58 17.04
N SER A 247 -7.55 -3.53 17.25
CA SER A 247 -7.45 -2.39 16.33
C SER A 247 -6.52 -2.66 15.15
N ARG A 248 -5.24 -2.93 15.40
CA ARG A 248 -4.22 -3.22 14.39
C ARG A 248 -3.21 -4.20 14.95
N LYS A 249 -3.03 -5.31 14.27
CA LYS A 249 -1.94 -6.24 14.57
C LYS A 249 -0.65 -5.74 13.94
N VAL A 250 0.41 -5.69 14.72
CA VAL A 250 1.74 -5.24 14.29
C VAL A 250 2.77 -6.32 14.63
N GLY A 251 3.75 -6.51 13.77
CA GLY A 251 4.88 -7.39 14.01
C GLY A 251 6.19 -6.68 13.70
N ALA A 252 7.24 -7.08 14.38
CA ALA A 252 8.57 -6.52 14.27
C ALA A 252 9.65 -7.60 14.31
N ALA A 253 10.79 -7.33 13.67
CA ALA A 253 11.99 -8.16 13.72
C ALA A 253 13.23 -7.27 13.73
N ILE A 254 14.23 -7.60 14.55
CA ILE A 254 15.52 -6.91 14.61
C ILE A 254 16.57 -7.77 13.91
N VAL A 255 17.29 -7.16 12.99
CA VAL A 255 18.45 -7.74 12.30
C VAL A 255 19.72 -7.09 12.81
N VAL A 256 20.71 -7.91 13.16
CA VAL A 256 22.07 -7.47 13.47
C VAL A 256 23.04 -8.30 12.61
N GLY A 257 23.89 -7.64 11.84
CA GLY A 257 24.67 -8.31 10.81
C GLY A 257 23.77 -8.92 9.74
N ASP A 258 23.81 -10.24 9.56
CA ASP A 258 23.00 -11.00 8.59
C ASP A 258 22.04 -11.99 9.29
N ALA A 259 21.61 -11.69 10.51
CA ALA A 259 20.73 -12.56 11.28
C ALA A 259 19.57 -11.81 11.92
N VAL A 260 18.38 -12.43 11.89
CA VAL A 260 17.24 -11.99 12.72
C VAL A 260 17.51 -12.44 14.15
N VAL A 261 17.70 -11.48 15.05
CA VAL A 261 18.13 -11.74 16.44
C VAL A 261 16.99 -11.64 17.46
N ALA A 262 15.93 -10.90 17.14
CA ALA A 262 14.77 -10.75 18.03
C ALA A 262 13.50 -10.47 17.22
N THR A 263 12.34 -10.81 17.80
CA THR A 263 11.04 -10.55 17.19
C THR A 263 10.06 -9.97 18.21
N GLY A 264 9.07 -9.24 17.71
CA GLY A 264 8.02 -8.67 18.54
C GLY A 264 6.67 -8.66 17.83
N TYR A 265 5.62 -8.62 18.62
CA TYR A 265 4.23 -8.40 18.18
C TYR A 265 3.51 -7.61 19.27
N ASN A 266 2.53 -6.81 18.89
CA ASN A 266 1.80 -6.02 19.87
C ASN A 266 0.80 -6.89 20.64
N ASP A 267 0.96 -6.93 21.95
CA ASP A 267 0.12 -7.67 22.87
C ASP A 267 0.31 -7.16 24.30
N VAL A 268 -0.61 -7.48 25.19
CA VAL A 268 -0.48 -7.15 26.62
C VAL A 268 0.76 -7.82 27.23
N PRO A 269 1.30 -7.29 28.34
CA PRO A 269 2.41 -7.91 29.07
C PRO A 269 2.12 -9.37 29.46
N HIS A 270 3.18 -10.14 29.65
CA HIS A 270 3.07 -11.53 30.11
C HIS A 270 2.26 -11.64 31.40
N GLY A 271 1.32 -12.58 31.46
CA GLY A 271 0.44 -12.79 32.61
C GLY A 271 -0.79 -11.88 32.67
N GLN A 272 -1.01 -11.03 31.65
CA GLN A 272 -2.23 -10.23 31.48
C GLN A 272 -3.10 -10.80 30.35
N GLU A 273 -4.41 -10.65 30.47
CA GLU A 273 -5.33 -11.01 29.39
C GLU A 273 -5.50 -9.85 28.40
N ALA A 274 -5.65 -10.17 27.10
CA ALA A 274 -5.89 -9.19 26.07
C ALA A 274 -7.30 -8.59 26.19
N ASP A 275 -7.44 -7.31 25.88
CA ASP A 275 -8.71 -6.57 25.94
C ASP A 275 -9.86 -7.30 25.21
N ILE A 276 -9.57 -7.96 24.09
CA ILE A 276 -10.57 -8.74 23.34
C ILE A 276 -11.08 -9.97 24.12
N LEU A 277 -10.28 -10.54 25.00
CA LEU A 277 -10.64 -11.67 25.87
C LEU A 277 -11.40 -11.18 27.10
N GLU A 278 -11.02 -10.02 27.64
CA GLU A 278 -11.74 -9.36 28.73
C GLU A 278 -13.08 -8.75 28.28
N GLY A 279 -13.27 -8.58 26.95
CA GLY A 279 -14.49 -7.99 26.38
C GLY A 279 -14.58 -6.47 26.54
N VAL A 280 -13.46 -5.80 26.86
CA VAL A 280 -13.41 -4.38 27.17
C VAL A 280 -12.21 -3.73 26.46
N ASP A 281 -12.43 -2.64 25.74
CA ASP A 281 -11.37 -1.76 25.25
C ASP A 281 -10.99 -0.76 26.35
N THR A 282 -10.00 -1.12 27.14
CA THR A 282 -9.51 -0.31 28.26
C THR A 282 -9.02 1.07 27.80
N SER A 283 -8.39 1.18 26.61
CA SER A 283 -7.94 2.45 26.07
C SER A 283 -9.11 3.39 25.76
N GLU A 284 -10.18 2.86 25.19
CA GLU A 284 -11.38 3.66 24.91
C GLU A 284 -12.12 4.07 26.19
N GLN A 285 -12.14 3.22 27.23
CA GLN A 285 -12.68 3.63 28.52
C GLN A 285 -11.93 4.80 29.11
N PHE A 286 -10.60 4.74 29.25
CA PHE A 286 -9.81 5.84 29.79
C PHE A 286 -9.92 7.12 28.97
N LYS A 287 -10.01 7.04 27.66
CA LYS A 287 -10.24 8.20 26.81
C LYS A 287 -11.59 8.85 27.10
N ARG A 288 -12.65 8.05 27.31
CA ARG A 288 -13.97 8.55 27.70
C ARG A 288 -13.97 9.20 29.06
N ASP A 289 -13.32 8.57 30.05
CA ASP A 289 -13.17 9.10 31.39
C ASP A 289 -12.42 10.46 31.39
N ASN A 290 -11.32 10.56 30.64
CA ASN A 290 -10.60 11.81 30.46
C ASN A 290 -11.42 12.88 29.76
N LEU A 291 -12.24 12.51 28.78
CA LEU A 291 -13.13 13.44 28.10
C LEU A 291 -14.22 13.93 29.05
N LEU A 292 -14.78 13.04 29.87
CA LEU A 292 -15.76 13.41 30.90
C LEU A 292 -15.16 14.41 31.90
N ASP A 293 -13.97 14.13 32.48
CA ASP A 293 -13.27 15.02 33.39
C ASP A 293 -12.98 16.38 32.73
N THR A 294 -12.54 16.35 31.45
CA THR A 294 -12.26 17.57 30.69
C THR A 294 -13.52 18.44 30.53
N LEU A 295 -14.64 17.84 30.12
CA LEU A 295 -15.92 18.59 29.95
C LEU A 295 -16.41 19.17 31.28
N GLN A 296 -16.33 18.40 32.38
CA GLN A 296 -16.70 18.87 33.71
C GLN A 296 -15.83 20.07 34.17
N ARG A 297 -14.51 20.01 33.93
CA ARG A 297 -13.60 21.11 34.23
C ARG A 297 -13.87 22.36 33.40
N LEU A 298 -14.14 22.20 32.10
CA LEU A 298 -14.49 23.32 31.22
C LEU A 298 -15.81 23.96 31.63
N GLN A 299 -16.80 23.20 32.08
CA GLN A 299 -18.07 23.73 32.63
C GLN A 299 -17.82 24.44 33.94
N ALA A 300 -17.08 23.86 34.87
CA ALA A 300 -16.74 24.50 36.14
C ALA A 300 -15.95 25.81 35.95
N ALA A 301 -15.15 25.91 34.88
CA ALA A 301 -14.44 27.14 34.51
C ALA A 301 -15.31 28.17 33.74
N GLY A 302 -16.59 27.89 33.49
CA GLY A 302 -17.49 28.75 32.75
C GLY A 302 -17.23 28.85 31.23
N ILE A 303 -16.43 27.93 30.69
CA ILE A 303 -16.12 27.82 29.24
C ILE A 303 -17.25 27.10 28.51
N LEU A 304 -17.86 26.10 29.15
CA LEU A 304 -19.07 25.43 28.68
C LEU A 304 -20.28 25.95 29.45
N ASP A 305 -21.42 26.04 28.74
CA ASP A 305 -22.68 26.48 29.31
C ASP A 305 -23.15 25.53 30.43
N ASN A 306 -23.54 26.11 31.59
CA ASN A 306 -24.03 25.35 32.74
C ASN A 306 -25.39 24.66 32.50
N SER A 307 -26.13 25.02 31.45
CA SER A 307 -27.34 24.33 31.04
C SER A 307 -27.11 22.96 30.38
N ILE A 308 -25.86 22.68 29.97
CA ILE A 308 -25.48 21.40 29.35
C ILE A 308 -25.31 20.34 30.45
N THR A 309 -26.11 19.31 30.41
CA THR A 309 -25.90 18.15 31.29
C THR A 309 -24.73 17.31 30.78
N ILE A 310 -23.66 17.20 31.57
CA ILE A 310 -22.48 16.39 31.23
C ILE A 310 -22.71 14.95 31.73
N ASP A 311 -23.25 14.12 30.86
CA ASP A 311 -23.52 12.70 31.06
C ASP A 311 -22.88 11.83 29.97
N GLY A 312 -23.18 10.54 29.94
CA GLY A 312 -22.68 9.61 28.94
C GLY A 312 -23.08 9.96 27.50
N ALA A 313 -24.23 10.64 27.31
CA ALA A 313 -24.67 11.10 25.98
C ALA A 313 -23.82 12.29 25.51
N ALA A 314 -23.58 13.24 26.41
CA ALA A 314 -22.69 14.38 26.13
C ALA A 314 -21.27 13.95 25.81
N VAL A 315 -20.72 12.98 26.57
CA VAL A 315 -19.40 12.40 26.27
C VAL A 315 -19.38 11.71 24.91
N THR A 316 -20.44 10.99 24.55
CA THR A 316 -20.54 10.32 23.25
C THR A 316 -20.61 11.34 22.09
N ALA A 317 -21.40 12.40 22.25
CA ALA A 317 -21.49 13.47 21.26
C ALA A 317 -20.15 14.22 21.10
N ALA A 318 -19.48 14.54 22.21
CA ALA A 318 -18.17 15.19 22.21
C ALA A 318 -17.10 14.28 21.57
N ALA A 319 -17.10 12.98 21.87
CA ALA A 319 -16.17 12.02 21.25
C ALA A 319 -16.39 11.93 19.73
N ALA A 320 -17.64 11.98 19.27
CA ALA A 320 -17.97 12.00 17.85
C ALA A 320 -17.47 13.30 17.17
N ALA A 321 -17.69 14.44 17.80
CA ALA A 321 -17.22 15.75 17.30
C ALA A 321 -15.67 15.85 17.27
N LEU A 322 -14.99 15.23 18.22
CA LEU A 322 -13.53 15.21 18.34
C LEU A 322 -12.87 14.05 17.57
N LYS A 323 -13.65 13.27 16.82
CA LYS A 323 -13.13 12.14 16.05
C LYS A 323 -12.09 12.62 15.04
N GLY A 324 -10.91 12.01 15.07
CA GLY A 324 -9.78 12.39 14.21
C GLY A 324 -8.91 13.52 14.76
N GLY A 325 -9.34 14.21 15.83
CA GLY A 325 -8.53 15.21 16.51
C GLY A 325 -7.45 14.62 17.40
N ASP A 326 -6.45 15.44 17.74
CA ASP A 326 -5.29 15.05 18.53
C ASP A 326 -5.65 14.66 19.97
N LEU A 327 -6.68 15.27 20.56
CA LEU A 327 -7.08 15.05 21.96
C LEU A 327 -7.44 13.59 22.25
N LEU A 328 -8.07 12.89 21.31
CA LEU A 328 -8.44 11.48 21.44
C LEU A 328 -7.43 10.54 20.76
N SER A 329 -6.33 11.08 20.22
CA SER A 329 -5.29 10.29 19.54
C SER A 329 -4.16 9.89 20.48
N VAL A 330 -4.38 9.93 21.79
CA VAL A 330 -3.43 9.53 22.83
C VAL A 330 -3.20 8.01 22.82
N ILE A 331 -1.94 7.61 23.01
CA ILE A 331 -1.52 6.20 23.00
C ILE A 331 -1.05 5.71 24.38
N GLU A 332 -1.04 6.59 25.38
CA GLU A 332 -0.56 6.34 26.73
C GLU A 332 -1.39 5.30 27.51
N TYR A 333 -2.67 5.14 27.15
CA TYR A 333 -3.58 4.19 27.79
C TYR A 333 -3.66 2.83 27.11
N GLN A 334 -2.81 2.59 26.09
CA GLN A 334 -2.75 1.27 25.46
C GLN A 334 -2.06 0.27 26.38
N ARG A 335 -2.75 -0.80 26.75
CA ARG A 335 -2.20 -1.89 27.57
C ARG A 335 -1.18 -2.73 26.80
N ALA A 336 -1.35 -2.82 25.47
CA ALA A 336 -0.45 -3.61 24.63
C ALA A 336 0.95 -2.96 24.55
N VAL A 337 1.97 -3.73 24.85
CA VAL A 337 3.36 -3.43 24.47
C VAL A 337 3.44 -3.47 22.95
N HIS A 338 3.94 -2.41 22.34
CA HIS A 338 4.06 -2.35 20.89
C HIS A 338 5.10 -3.35 20.36
N ALA A 339 4.93 -3.80 19.13
CA ALA A 339 5.78 -4.83 18.52
C ALA A 339 7.27 -4.44 18.52
N GLU A 340 7.56 -3.18 18.25
CA GLU A 340 8.92 -2.62 18.23
C GLU A 340 9.57 -2.68 19.61
N ALA A 341 8.86 -2.21 20.64
CA ALA A 341 9.32 -2.25 22.02
C ALA A 341 9.53 -3.71 22.46
N ARG A 342 8.57 -4.60 22.17
CA ARG A 342 8.69 -6.03 22.49
C ARG A 342 9.88 -6.70 21.78
N ALA A 343 10.20 -6.33 20.54
CA ALA A 343 11.40 -6.85 19.87
C ALA A 343 12.70 -6.40 20.56
N ILE A 344 12.74 -5.16 21.03
CA ILE A 344 13.87 -4.63 21.80
C ILE A 344 13.98 -5.34 23.17
N ASP A 345 12.84 -5.54 23.84
CA ASP A 345 12.78 -6.28 25.11
C ASP A 345 13.23 -7.75 24.92
N ASP A 346 12.79 -8.43 23.86
CA ASP A 346 13.19 -9.80 23.53
C ASP A 346 14.71 -9.89 23.32
N ALA A 347 15.31 -8.95 22.59
CA ALA A 347 16.76 -8.87 22.45
C ALA A 347 17.46 -8.66 23.79
N THR A 348 16.94 -7.77 24.64
CA THR A 348 17.49 -7.46 25.96
C THR A 348 17.43 -8.67 26.89
N ILE A 349 16.29 -9.38 26.93
CA ILE A 349 16.10 -10.59 27.76
C ILE A 349 17.07 -11.70 27.33
N ARG A 350 17.35 -11.79 26.04
CA ARG A 350 18.31 -12.78 25.50
C ARG A 350 19.78 -12.35 25.62
N GLY A 351 20.05 -11.11 26.06
CA GLY A 351 21.39 -10.56 26.11
C GLY A 351 22.02 -10.29 24.73
N VAL A 352 21.22 -10.04 23.72
CA VAL A 352 21.70 -9.79 22.36
C VAL A 352 21.79 -8.28 22.11
N PRO A 353 22.98 -7.76 21.74
CA PRO A 353 23.16 -6.35 21.41
C PRO A 353 22.35 -5.95 20.17
N THR A 354 21.68 -4.80 20.24
CA THR A 354 20.91 -4.24 19.11
C THR A 354 21.63 -3.10 18.38
N VAL A 355 22.79 -2.69 18.89
CA VAL A 355 23.56 -1.54 18.37
C VAL A 355 23.91 -1.73 16.91
N GLY A 356 23.55 -0.73 16.09
CA GLY A 356 23.78 -0.78 14.64
C GLY A 356 22.81 -1.66 13.86
N GLY A 357 21.90 -2.37 14.55
CA GLY A 357 20.89 -3.23 13.93
C GLY A 357 19.80 -2.46 13.18
N VAL A 358 19.05 -3.16 12.38
CA VAL A 358 17.89 -2.65 11.62
C VAL A 358 16.61 -3.26 12.17
N LEU A 359 15.63 -2.43 12.50
CA LEU A 359 14.31 -2.84 12.91
C LEU A 359 13.38 -2.87 11.69
N TYR A 360 12.86 -4.03 11.37
CA TYR A 360 11.80 -4.23 10.39
C TYR A 360 10.46 -4.31 11.10
N VAL A 361 9.52 -3.47 10.70
CA VAL A 361 8.20 -3.39 11.34
C VAL A 361 7.10 -3.26 10.29
N THR A 362 5.99 -3.95 10.50
CA THR A 362 4.90 -3.96 9.51
C THR A 362 4.18 -2.62 9.41
N THR A 363 4.34 -1.72 10.40
CA THR A 363 3.67 -0.40 10.45
C THR A 363 4.67 0.67 10.86
N PHE A 364 4.57 1.87 10.28
CA PHE A 364 5.38 3.03 10.69
C PHE A 364 5.35 3.22 12.21
N PRO A 365 6.48 3.36 12.88
CA PRO A 365 6.55 3.38 14.34
C PRO A 365 5.86 4.63 14.92
N CYS A 366 5.18 4.48 16.04
CA CYS A 366 4.75 5.63 16.81
C CYS A 366 5.96 6.36 17.43
N HIS A 367 5.76 7.58 17.88
CA HIS A 367 6.84 8.40 18.45
C HIS A 367 7.48 7.77 19.69
N LEU A 368 6.73 6.99 20.49
CA LEU A 368 7.28 6.27 21.63
C LEU A 368 8.21 5.14 21.18
N CYS A 369 7.76 4.30 20.24
CA CYS A 369 8.57 3.21 19.70
C CYS A 369 9.81 3.72 18.96
N TYR A 370 9.69 4.83 18.21
CA TYR A 370 10.84 5.42 17.56
C TYR A 370 11.87 5.95 18.58
N LYS A 371 11.41 6.57 19.68
CA LYS A 371 12.28 6.92 20.81
C LYS A 371 13.03 5.71 21.36
N HIS A 372 12.35 4.58 21.57
CA HIS A 372 12.98 3.33 22.03
C HIS A 372 13.99 2.80 21.01
N ALA A 373 13.69 2.82 19.72
CA ALA A 373 14.63 2.42 18.67
C ALA A 373 15.91 3.26 18.67
N LEU A 374 15.78 4.59 18.84
CA LEU A 374 16.94 5.48 19.00
C LEU A 374 17.74 5.18 20.28
N SER A 375 17.07 4.93 21.40
CA SER A 375 17.72 4.59 22.68
C SER A 375 18.46 3.25 22.62
N ALA A 376 17.90 2.27 21.89
CA ALA A 376 18.53 0.98 21.64
C ALA A 376 19.66 1.06 20.60
N ARG A 377 19.98 2.26 20.11
CA ARG A 377 21.01 2.54 19.09
C ARG A 377 20.83 1.73 17.81
N LEU A 378 19.58 1.47 17.43
CA LEU A 378 19.26 0.91 16.13
C LEU A 378 19.66 1.90 15.02
N HIS A 379 20.27 1.38 13.96
CA HIS A 379 20.73 2.20 12.83
C HIS A 379 19.55 2.74 12.03
N ARG A 380 18.52 1.89 11.79
CA ARG A 380 17.41 2.20 10.90
C ARG A 380 16.14 1.45 11.31
N VAL A 381 15.00 2.00 10.95
CA VAL A 381 13.68 1.36 11.02
C VAL A 381 13.09 1.32 9.62
N GLU A 382 12.77 0.13 9.13
CA GLU A 382 12.08 -0.08 7.85
C GLU A 382 10.63 -0.51 8.07
N TYR A 383 9.69 0.11 7.35
CA TYR A 383 8.25 -0.06 7.57
C TYR A 383 7.46 -0.19 6.26
N ILE A 384 6.27 -0.80 6.32
CA ILE A 384 5.35 -0.92 5.16
C ILE A 384 4.14 -0.01 5.33
N ASP A 385 3.29 -0.28 6.34
CA ASP A 385 2.02 0.44 6.52
C ASP A 385 2.28 1.84 7.07
N PRO A 386 1.68 2.89 6.51
CA PRO A 386 1.78 4.24 7.08
C PRO A 386 1.02 4.36 8.40
N TYR A 387 1.48 5.27 9.27
CA TYR A 387 0.79 5.64 10.50
C TYR A 387 0.79 7.17 10.68
N PRO A 388 -0.21 7.86 10.10
CA PRO A 388 -0.26 9.32 10.03
C PRO A 388 -0.34 10.01 11.41
N LYS A 389 -0.78 9.32 12.46
CA LYS A 389 -0.85 9.85 13.83
C LYS A 389 0.52 9.90 14.53
N SER A 390 1.55 9.32 13.95
CA SER A 390 2.90 9.34 14.53
C SER A 390 3.51 10.73 14.45
N ARG A 391 4.02 11.21 15.56
CA ARG A 391 4.80 12.46 15.65
C ARG A 391 6.31 12.21 15.67
N ALA A 392 6.75 11.01 15.29
CA ALA A 392 8.16 10.60 15.34
C ALA A 392 9.08 11.58 14.59
N VAL A 393 8.69 11.98 13.38
CA VAL A 393 9.45 12.92 12.53
C VAL A 393 9.55 14.31 13.17
N GLN A 394 8.47 14.80 13.79
CA GLN A 394 8.42 16.13 14.40
C GLN A 394 9.21 16.17 15.73
N MET A 395 9.13 15.10 16.53
CA MET A 395 9.79 15.03 17.84
C MET A 395 11.29 14.71 17.74
N TYR A 396 11.69 13.96 16.71
CA TYR A 396 13.06 13.47 16.53
C TYR A 396 13.55 13.70 15.11
N PRO A 397 13.69 14.98 14.65
CA PRO A 397 13.98 15.30 13.25
C PRO A 397 15.40 14.96 12.81
N VAL A 398 16.35 14.83 13.74
CA VAL A 398 17.77 14.65 13.40
C VAL A 398 18.01 13.29 12.74
N GLY A 399 18.39 13.31 11.48
CA GLY A 399 18.71 12.11 10.69
C GLY A 399 17.49 11.19 10.42
N VAL A 400 16.28 11.71 10.55
CA VAL A 400 15.04 10.90 10.40
C VAL A 400 14.91 10.30 9.01
N GLU A 401 15.29 11.01 7.95
CA GLU A 401 15.20 10.57 6.56
C GLU A 401 16.05 9.34 6.24
N GLN A 402 17.17 9.18 6.93
CA GLN A 402 18.04 8.01 6.79
C GLN A 402 17.64 6.87 7.73
N ARG A 403 16.87 7.18 8.77
CA ARG A 403 16.51 6.22 9.84
C ARG A 403 15.10 5.66 9.74
N LEU A 404 14.14 6.43 9.24
CA LEU A 404 12.78 5.97 8.99
C LEU A 404 12.56 5.80 7.49
N VAL A 405 12.74 4.59 7.00
CA VAL A 405 12.80 4.30 5.56
C VAL A 405 11.65 3.36 5.18
N PRO A 406 10.93 3.63 4.09
CA PRO A 406 10.01 2.67 3.52
C PRO A 406 10.72 1.37 3.13
N PHE A 407 10.12 0.23 3.46
CA PHE A 407 10.62 -1.09 3.06
C PHE A 407 10.63 -1.23 1.55
N THR A 408 11.65 -1.93 1.02
CA THR A 408 11.74 -2.30 -0.40
C THR A 408 12.01 -3.79 -0.58
N GLY A 409 11.51 -4.34 -1.68
CA GLY A 409 11.65 -5.75 -2.02
C GLY A 409 10.34 -6.49 -2.14
N VAL A 410 10.39 -7.81 -2.04
CA VAL A 410 9.22 -8.70 -2.11
C VAL A 410 8.32 -8.49 -0.88
N ALA A 411 7.04 -8.29 -1.10
CA ALA A 411 6.09 -8.16 0.00
C ALA A 411 6.06 -9.44 0.86
N PRO A 412 5.98 -9.32 2.19
CA PRO A 412 5.99 -10.48 3.10
C PRO A 412 4.94 -11.55 2.76
N ARG A 413 3.80 -11.15 2.19
CA ARG A 413 2.75 -12.09 1.78
C ARG A 413 3.09 -12.93 0.56
N ARG A 414 4.04 -12.47 -0.27
CA ARG A 414 4.52 -13.14 -1.48
C ARG A 414 5.84 -13.89 -1.25
N TYR A 415 6.41 -13.77 -0.04
CA TYR A 415 7.78 -14.23 0.24
C TYR A 415 7.96 -15.72 -0.07
N LEU A 416 7.10 -16.59 0.48
CA LEU A 416 7.20 -18.03 0.25
C LEU A 416 6.94 -18.38 -1.21
N GLU A 417 5.92 -17.82 -1.82
CA GLU A 417 5.58 -18.03 -3.24
C GLU A 417 6.75 -17.67 -4.17
N ILE A 418 7.49 -16.61 -3.86
CA ILE A 418 8.60 -16.13 -4.69
C ILE A 418 9.89 -16.90 -4.41
N PHE A 419 10.15 -17.30 -3.18
CA PHE A 419 11.46 -17.83 -2.81
C PHE A 419 11.47 -19.32 -2.40
N ASP A 420 10.35 -19.88 -1.95
CA ASP A 420 10.28 -21.26 -1.43
C ASP A 420 9.46 -22.18 -2.34
N ASP A 421 8.28 -21.77 -2.77
CA ASP A 421 7.37 -22.62 -3.57
C ASP A 421 7.84 -22.83 -5.03
N ARG A 422 9.06 -22.42 -5.39
CA ARG A 422 9.61 -22.57 -6.74
C ARG A 422 10.14 -23.98 -6.97
N PRO A 423 9.90 -24.55 -8.16
CA PRO A 423 10.62 -25.76 -8.53
C PRO A 423 12.13 -25.50 -8.52
N ALA A 424 12.87 -26.37 -7.86
CA ALA A 424 14.34 -26.29 -7.88
C ALA A 424 14.85 -26.45 -9.33
N PRO A 425 15.79 -25.60 -9.77
CA PRO A 425 16.39 -25.77 -11.07
C PRO A 425 17.12 -27.12 -11.12
N GLN A 426 16.96 -27.84 -12.23
CA GLN A 426 17.65 -29.10 -12.45
C GLN A 426 18.97 -28.85 -13.22
N SER A 427 20.05 -29.45 -12.76
CA SER A 427 21.32 -29.47 -13.52
C SER A 427 21.26 -30.50 -14.65
N ASP A 428 22.00 -30.26 -15.69
CA ASP A 428 22.24 -31.25 -16.74
C ASP A 428 23.15 -32.42 -16.25
N GLU A 429 23.40 -33.40 -17.10
CA GLU A 429 24.26 -34.55 -16.80
C GLU A 429 25.72 -34.16 -16.44
N SER A 430 26.16 -32.95 -16.82
CA SER A 430 27.46 -32.39 -16.45
C SER A 430 27.46 -31.60 -15.13
N GLY A 431 26.32 -31.53 -14.45
CA GLY A 431 26.13 -30.76 -13.20
C GLY A 431 26.01 -29.26 -13.42
N ARG A 432 25.74 -28.80 -14.65
CA ARG A 432 25.54 -27.37 -14.94
C ARG A 432 24.07 -27.01 -14.89
N PHE A 433 23.75 -25.90 -14.23
CA PHE A 433 22.41 -25.33 -14.28
C PHE A 433 22.23 -24.50 -15.56
N PRO A 434 21.04 -24.55 -16.20
CA PRO A 434 20.76 -23.69 -17.34
C PRO A 434 20.82 -22.23 -16.92
N ALA A 435 21.40 -21.37 -17.76
CA ALA A 435 21.36 -19.94 -17.55
C ALA A 435 19.91 -19.45 -17.67
N HIS A 436 19.53 -18.49 -16.81
CA HIS A 436 18.23 -17.83 -16.94
C HIS A 436 18.18 -17.04 -18.24
N ASP A 437 17.28 -17.42 -19.14
CA ASP A 437 17.05 -16.71 -20.41
C ASP A 437 15.73 -15.92 -20.34
N PRO A 438 15.79 -14.59 -20.21
CA PRO A 438 14.59 -13.76 -20.17
C PRO A 438 13.67 -13.90 -21.39
N SER A 439 14.23 -14.26 -22.57
CA SER A 439 13.45 -14.35 -23.81
C SER A 439 12.43 -15.49 -23.82
N VAL A 440 12.71 -16.57 -23.06
CA VAL A 440 11.85 -17.75 -22.92
C VAL A 440 11.19 -17.88 -21.56
N ALA A 441 11.63 -17.08 -20.57
CA ALA A 441 11.11 -17.12 -19.22
C ALA A 441 9.60 -16.84 -19.17
N GLN A 442 8.92 -17.54 -18.26
CA GLN A 442 7.50 -17.38 -17.99
C GLN A 442 7.31 -16.72 -16.62
N PRO A 443 6.33 -15.83 -16.47
CA PRO A 443 6.05 -15.23 -15.18
C PRO A 443 5.48 -16.27 -14.20
N LEU A 444 5.91 -16.17 -12.96
CA LEU A 444 5.40 -16.95 -11.84
C LEU A 444 4.04 -16.39 -11.41
N VAL A 445 3.03 -16.66 -12.19
CA VAL A 445 1.65 -16.29 -11.91
C VAL A 445 0.87 -17.54 -11.59
N GLY A 446 0.19 -17.53 -10.45
CA GLY A 446 -0.66 -18.65 -10.06
C GLY A 446 -1.79 -18.90 -11.07
N PRO A 447 -2.33 -20.10 -11.13
CA PRO A 447 -3.47 -20.40 -11.98
C PRO A 447 -4.66 -19.49 -11.60
N ILE A 448 -5.45 -19.10 -12.61
CA ILE A 448 -6.77 -18.55 -12.36
C ILE A 448 -7.59 -19.71 -11.77
N ARG A 449 -8.23 -19.49 -10.60
CA ARG A 449 -9.15 -20.51 -10.06
C ARG A 449 -10.20 -20.83 -11.10
N GLU A 450 -10.38 -22.11 -11.38
CA GLU A 450 -11.14 -22.62 -12.54
C GLU A 450 -12.67 -22.53 -12.43
N ASP A 451 -13.18 -22.10 -11.28
CA ASP A 451 -14.64 -22.08 -10.99
C ASP A 451 -15.44 -21.13 -11.90
N GLU A 452 -14.77 -20.12 -12.48
CA GLU A 452 -15.39 -19.17 -13.41
C GLU A 452 -14.32 -18.62 -14.36
N SER A 453 -14.68 -18.53 -15.66
CA SER A 453 -13.75 -18.00 -16.65
C SER A 453 -13.41 -16.52 -16.40
N ARG A 454 -12.19 -16.11 -16.77
CA ARG A 454 -11.79 -14.69 -16.72
C ARG A 454 -12.79 -13.79 -17.45
N ALA A 455 -13.26 -14.21 -18.62
CA ALA A 455 -14.21 -13.45 -19.44
C ALA A 455 -15.53 -13.22 -18.71
N ASP A 456 -16.01 -14.19 -17.94
CA ASP A 456 -17.24 -14.07 -17.15
C ASP A 456 -17.04 -13.14 -15.96
N LYS A 457 -15.90 -13.23 -15.28
CA LYS A 457 -15.52 -12.30 -14.19
C LYS A 457 -15.43 -10.86 -14.70
N GLU A 458 -14.78 -10.63 -15.84
CA GLU A 458 -14.72 -9.32 -16.49
C GLU A 458 -16.12 -8.82 -16.85
N ARG A 459 -16.97 -9.66 -17.45
CA ARG A 459 -18.35 -9.32 -17.83
C ARG A 459 -19.16 -8.91 -16.59
N ARG A 460 -19.10 -9.69 -15.53
CA ARG A 460 -19.79 -9.39 -14.26
C ARG A 460 -19.29 -8.09 -13.64
N ALA A 461 -17.98 -7.85 -13.65
CA ALA A 461 -17.39 -6.62 -13.15
C ALA A 461 -17.91 -5.38 -13.91
N ILE A 462 -17.93 -5.43 -15.24
CA ILE A 462 -18.38 -4.34 -16.10
C ILE A 462 -19.89 -4.12 -16.00
N HIS A 463 -20.69 -5.18 -15.80
CA HIS A 463 -22.14 -5.07 -15.70
C HIS A 463 -22.62 -4.18 -14.54
N ARG A 464 -21.81 -3.96 -13.52
CA ARG A 464 -22.10 -3.02 -12.43
C ARG A 464 -21.88 -1.54 -12.81
N LEU A 465 -21.24 -1.24 -13.94
CA LEU A 465 -21.20 0.13 -14.46
C LEU A 465 -22.57 0.52 -15.04
N LYS A 466 -22.88 1.82 -15.00
CA LYS A 466 -24.02 2.35 -15.76
C LYS A 466 -23.85 2.08 -17.25
N GLU A 467 -24.94 1.87 -17.95
CA GLU A 467 -24.97 1.41 -19.34
C GLU A 467 -24.11 2.28 -20.26
N GLN A 468 -24.16 3.59 -20.10
CA GLN A 468 -23.36 4.56 -20.86
C GLN A 468 -21.84 4.39 -20.76
N TYR A 469 -21.34 3.61 -19.80
CA TYR A 469 -19.91 3.35 -19.56
C TYR A 469 -19.49 1.90 -19.90
N ARG A 470 -20.39 1.10 -20.46
CA ARG A 470 -20.13 -0.32 -20.78
C ARG A 470 -19.60 -0.55 -22.19
N THR A 471 -19.40 0.50 -22.99
CA THR A 471 -18.98 0.44 -24.40
C THR A 471 -17.48 0.18 -24.58
#